data_8e99d3643321cfff466cc8cc0c597a88
#
_entry.id   8e99d3643321cfff466cc8cc0c597a88
#
_cell.length_a   1.000
_cell.length_b   1.000
_cell.length_c   1.000
_cell.angle_alpha   90.00
_cell.angle_beta   90.00
_cell.angle_gamma   90.00
#
_symmetry.space_group_name_H-M   'P 1'
#
loop_
_entity.id
_entity.type
_entity.pdbx_description
1 polymer ?
#
loop_
_entity_poly.entity_id
_entity_poly.type
_entity_poly.pdbx_seq_one_letter_code
_entity_poly.pdbx_strand_id
1 'polypeptide(L)'
;INFTNPSGMVTESVMKYGKWDKVIGLCNVPVGAMMDEPKTIGKTLDQLTYKFAGLNHFHWHKVYDEHGHEVTKDIINAMYEGKDMGIPANIHDIPFFKEQLLRMNMIPCGYHRYYYREEEMLAHGLKEYNDPNVGTRGQQVQKTEHELFELYKDPNLDHKPEQLAKRGGAHYSDAACETIASIYGNKLSHIVVTTKNNGAVPDLPVDCAVEVSSYIGS
;
A
#
# COMPACT_ATOMS: atom_id res chain seq x y z
N ILE A 1 -0.65 -16.43 -4.90
CA ILE A 1 -0.74 -15.09 -4.30
C ILE A 1 0.45 -14.90 -3.38
N ASN A 2 1.17 -13.80 -3.54
CA ASN A 2 2.39 -13.50 -2.79
C ASN A 2 2.21 -12.21 -1.96
N PHE A 3 2.56 -12.27 -0.68
CA PHE A 3 2.61 -11.11 0.22
C PHE A 3 4.01 -10.74 0.67
N THR A 4 5.02 -11.52 0.25
CA THR A 4 6.40 -11.24 0.63
C THR A 4 6.83 -9.92 -0.02
N ASN A 5 7.33 -9.01 0.78
CA ASN A 5 7.82 -7.71 0.32
C ASN A 5 9.35 -7.71 0.16
N PRO A 6 9.85 -6.98 -0.84
CA PRO A 6 9.12 -6.19 -1.85
C PRO A 6 8.34 -7.07 -2.83
N SER A 7 7.03 -6.92 -2.85
CA SER A 7 6.12 -7.76 -3.64
C SER A 7 6.46 -7.73 -5.15
N GLY A 8 6.87 -6.57 -5.67
CA GLY A 8 7.27 -6.42 -7.06
C GLY A 8 8.45 -7.30 -7.44
N MET A 9 9.52 -7.28 -6.63
CA MET A 9 10.73 -8.09 -6.87
C MET A 9 10.44 -9.58 -6.82
N VAL A 10 9.67 -10.02 -5.83
CA VAL A 10 9.33 -11.44 -5.67
C VAL A 10 8.45 -11.90 -6.82
N THR A 11 7.42 -11.13 -7.18
CA THR A 11 6.53 -11.47 -8.30
C THR A 11 7.30 -11.55 -9.62
N GLU A 12 8.16 -10.58 -9.91
CA GLU A 12 8.99 -10.58 -11.11
C GLU A 12 9.95 -11.78 -11.13
N SER A 13 10.56 -12.10 -10.00
CA SER A 13 11.46 -13.25 -9.89
C SER A 13 10.75 -14.58 -10.18
N VAL A 14 9.53 -14.75 -9.66
CA VAL A 14 8.72 -15.95 -9.95
C VAL A 14 8.37 -16.04 -11.43
N MET A 15 7.96 -14.93 -12.06
CA MET A 15 7.64 -14.91 -13.49
C MET A 15 8.87 -15.20 -14.38
N LYS A 16 9.97 -14.48 -14.15
CA LYS A 16 11.16 -14.56 -15.02
C LYS A 16 11.98 -15.82 -14.80
N TYR A 17 12.22 -16.18 -13.55
CA TYR A 17 13.13 -17.28 -13.20
C TYR A 17 12.40 -18.56 -12.80
N GLY A 18 11.24 -18.43 -12.16
CA GLY A 18 10.37 -19.54 -11.83
C GLY A 18 9.56 -20.05 -13.03
N LYS A 19 9.53 -19.30 -14.13
CA LYS A 19 8.75 -19.61 -15.34
C LYS A 19 7.27 -19.88 -15.03
N TRP A 20 6.73 -19.15 -14.08
CA TRP A 20 5.35 -19.27 -13.63
C TRP A 20 4.66 -17.93 -13.75
N ASP A 21 3.67 -17.82 -14.63
CA ASP A 21 2.94 -16.59 -14.93
C ASP A 21 1.64 -16.43 -14.13
N LYS A 22 1.18 -17.50 -13.47
CA LYS A 22 0.00 -17.45 -12.59
C LYS A 22 0.38 -17.02 -11.19
N VAL A 23 0.96 -15.83 -11.08
CA VAL A 23 1.37 -15.22 -9.80
C VAL A 23 0.83 -13.81 -9.69
N ILE A 24 0.31 -13.49 -8.52
CA ILE A 24 -0.16 -12.15 -8.14
C ILE A 24 0.57 -11.75 -6.85
N GLY A 25 1.19 -10.59 -6.88
CA GLY A 25 1.72 -9.93 -5.69
C GLY A 25 0.69 -8.96 -5.10
N LEU A 26 0.61 -8.89 -3.79
CA LEU A 26 -0.25 -7.98 -3.06
C LEU A 26 0.56 -7.12 -2.10
N CYS A 27 0.16 -5.85 -1.97
CA CYS A 27 0.68 -4.92 -0.98
C CYS A 27 -0.48 -4.27 -0.22
N ASN A 28 -0.31 -4.06 1.07
CA ASN A 28 -1.32 -3.41 1.89
C ASN A 28 -1.38 -1.88 1.68
N VAL A 29 -0.35 -1.26 1.11
CA VAL A 29 -0.30 0.20 0.93
C VAL A 29 -1.41 0.70 0.00
N PRO A 30 -1.59 0.18 -1.23
CA PRO A 30 -2.70 0.62 -2.07
C PRO A 30 -4.06 0.24 -1.49
N VAL A 31 -4.15 -0.90 -0.78
CA VAL A 31 -5.41 -1.32 -0.13
C VAL A 31 -5.79 -0.36 0.99
N GLY A 32 -4.81 0.07 1.82
CA GLY A 32 -5.02 1.09 2.85
C GLY A 32 -5.52 2.41 2.26
N ALA A 33 -4.90 2.89 1.18
CA ALA A 33 -5.37 4.09 0.49
C ALA A 33 -6.84 3.96 0.04
N MET A 34 -7.20 2.85 -0.60
CA MET A 34 -8.58 2.59 -1.04
C MET A 34 -9.58 2.50 0.12
N MET A 35 -9.16 2.12 1.33
CA MET A 35 -10.03 2.02 2.50
C MET A 35 -10.17 3.32 3.29
N ASP A 36 -9.16 4.18 3.27
CA ASP A 36 -9.12 5.38 4.12
C ASP A 36 -9.40 6.68 3.37
N GLU A 37 -8.92 6.82 2.13
CA GLU A 37 -9.16 8.01 1.31
C GLU A 37 -10.64 8.34 1.09
N PRO A 38 -11.55 7.38 0.82
CA PRO A 38 -12.97 7.69 0.62
C PRO A 38 -13.58 8.44 1.80
N LYS A 39 -13.20 8.07 3.02
CA LYS A 39 -13.69 8.68 4.26
C LYS A 39 -13.35 10.17 4.34
N THR A 40 -12.21 10.58 3.76
CA THR A 40 -11.75 11.97 3.81
C THR A 40 -12.63 12.92 3.02
N ILE A 41 -13.34 12.42 2.01
CA ILE A 41 -14.27 13.19 1.16
C ILE A 41 -15.73 12.77 1.38
N GLY A 42 -16.02 12.04 2.47
CA GLY A 42 -17.39 11.63 2.85
C GLY A 42 -18.02 10.60 1.91
N LYS A 43 -17.19 9.77 1.27
CA LYS A 43 -17.62 8.68 0.37
C LYS A 43 -17.27 7.31 0.93
N THR A 44 -17.82 6.28 0.31
CA THR A 44 -17.51 4.86 0.54
C THR A 44 -16.70 4.30 -0.63
N LEU A 45 -16.01 3.18 -0.42
CA LEU A 45 -15.15 2.59 -1.45
C LEU A 45 -15.92 2.22 -2.73
N ASP A 46 -17.15 1.74 -2.59
CA ASP A 46 -18.03 1.35 -3.70
C ASP A 46 -18.48 2.53 -4.57
N GLN A 47 -18.37 3.76 -4.07
CA GLN A 47 -18.67 5.00 -4.82
C GLN A 47 -17.44 5.52 -5.59
N LEU A 48 -16.28 4.88 -5.46
CA LEU A 48 -15.04 5.35 -6.06
C LEU A 48 -14.39 4.31 -6.96
N THR A 49 -13.76 4.78 -8.01
CA THR A 49 -12.92 3.97 -8.90
C THR A 49 -11.49 4.48 -8.83
N TYR A 50 -10.58 3.60 -8.48
CA TYR A 50 -9.17 3.89 -8.35
C TYR A 50 -8.40 3.42 -9.59
N LYS A 51 -7.50 4.26 -10.09
CA LYS A 51 -6.57 3.92 -11.18
C LYS A 51 -5.14 4.05 -10.67
N PHE A 52 -4.56 2.92 -10.31
CA PHE A 52 -3.17 2.82 -9.90
C PHE A 52 -2.28 2.43 -11.08
N ALA A 53 -1.09 3.02 -11.16
CA ALA A 53 -0.06 2.65 -12.11
C ALA A 53 1.34 2.94 -11.57
N GLY A 54 2.27 2.02 -11.82
CA GLY A 54 3.67 2.13 -11.42
C GLY A 54 4.27 0.81 -10.99
N LEU A 55 5.23 0.88 -10.08
CA LEU A 55 5.88 -0.29 -9.49
C LEU A 55 5.41 -0.47 -8.04
N ASN A 56 5.55 -1.67 -7.49
CA ASN A 56 5.29 -1.89 -6.07
C ASN A 56 6.15 -0.94 -5.21
N HIS A 57 5.53 -0.23 -4.28
CA HIS A 57 6.09 0.85 -3.48
C HIS A 57 6.49 2.12 -4.26
N PHE A 58 6.25 2.15 -5.57
CA PHE A 58 6.55 3.30 -6.42
C PHE A 58 5.46 3.48 -7.48
N HIS A 59 4.23 3.66 -7.03
CA HIS A 59 3.05 3.89 -7.87
C HIS A 59 2.43 5.25 -7.60
N TRP A 60 1.58 5.66 -8.53
CA TRP A 60 0.71 6.83 -8.45
C TRP A 60 -0.71 6.38 -8.68
N HIS A 61 -1.68 7.14 -8.17
CA HIS A 61 -3.07 6.87 -8.48
C HIS A 61 -3.90 8.13 -8.67
N LYS A 62 -5.01 7.92 -9.35
CA LYS A 62 -6.10 8.86 -9.55
C LYS A 62 -7.39 8.22 -9.08
N VAL A 63 -8.35 9.06 -8.68
CA VAL A 63 -9.62 8.61 -8.12
C VAL A 63 -10.77 9.29 -8.86
N TYR A 64 -11.78 8.49 -9.17
CA TYR A 64 -12.97 8.92 -9.88
C TYR A 64 -14.21 8.52 -9.10
N ASP A 65 -15.26 9.36 -9.13
CA ASP A 65 -16.54 9.04 -8.50
C ASP A 65 -17.38 8.08 -9.35
N GLU A 66 -18.56 7.73 -8.84
CA GLU A 66 -19.55 6.84 -9.50
C GLU A 66 -20.08 7.40 -10.82
N HIS A 67 -19.90 8.68 -11.08
CA HIS A 67 -20.28 9.36 -12.31
C HIS A 67 -19.13 9.53 -13.30
N GLY A 68 -17.91 9.07 -12.90
CA GLY A 68 -16.69 9.20 -13.69
C GLY A 68 -16.00 10.56 -13.59
N HIS A 69 -16.42 11.43 -12.66
CA HIS A 69 -15.73 12.69 -12.40
C HIS A 69 -14.47 12.42 -11.56
N GLU A 70 -13.38 13.09 -11.93
CA GLU A 70 -12.12 12.95 -11.20
C GLU A 70 -12.15 13.73 -9.87
N VAL A 71 -12.03 13.03 -8.75
CA VAL A 71 -12.05 13.57 -7.38
C VAL A 71 -10.66 13.56 -6.71
N THR A 72 -9.61 13.30 -7.47
CA THR A 72 -8.21 13.23 -6.98
C THR A 72 -7.81 14.48 -6.22
N LYS A 73 -8.17 15.67 -6.73
CA LYS A 73 -7.85 16.96 -6.07
C LYS A 73 -8.57 17.16 -4.75
N ASP A 74 -9.77 16.63 -4.62
CA ASP A 74 -10.55 16.74 -3.38
C ASP A 74 -9.87 15.92 -2.28
N ILE A 75 -9.40 14.71 -2.61
CA ILE A 75 -8.60 13.88 -1.70
C ILE A 75 -7.27 14.57 -1.36
N ILE A 76 -6.54 15.11 -2.36
CA ILE A 76 -5.31 15.85 -2.12
C ILE A 76 -5.57 17.03 -1.16
N ASN A 77 -6.64 17.78 -1.34
CA ASN A 77 -6.97 18.88 -0.42
C ASN A 77 -7.25 18.37 1.00
N ALA A 78 -8.01 17.27 1.12
CA ALA A 78 -8.32 16.66 2.41
C ALA A 78 -7.08 16.18 3.18
N MET A 79 -6.03 15.71 2.48
CA MET A 79 -4.73 15.36 3.10
C MET A 79 -4.12 16.51 3.92
N TYR A 80 -4.38 17.76 3.55
CA TYR A 80 -3.81 18.95 4.23
C TYR A 80 -4.81 19.61 5.21
N GLU A 81 -5.98 19.02 5.40
CA GLU A 81 -6.98 19.45 6.38
C GLU A 81 -6.89 18.68 7.71
N GLY A 82 -5.82 17.89 7.90
CA GLY A 82 -5.59 17.11 9.11
C GLY A 82 -6.46 15.85 9.21
N LYS A 83 -7.00 15.36 8.10
CA LYS A 83 -7.74 14.11 8.06
C LYS A 83 -6.78 12.92 8.03
N ASP A 84 -7.16 11.85 8.71
CA ASP A 84 -6.38 10.61 8.72
C ASP A 84 -6.39 9.96 7.33
N MET A 85 -5.22 9.73 6.78
CA MET A 85 -5.00 9.14 5.46
C MET A 85 -4.56 7.68 5.53
N GLY A 86 -4.60 7.07 6.70
CA GLY A 86 -4.22 5.67 6.87
C GLY A 86 -2.77 5.37 6.50
N ILE A 87 -1.85 6.30 6.78
CA ILE A 87 -0.43 6.11 6.48
C ILE A 87 0.10 4.92 7.28
N PRO A 88 0.73 3.92 6.64
CA PRO A 88 1.28 2.78 7.36
C PRO A 88 2.26 3.20 8.46
N ALA A 89 2.18 2.59 9.63
CA ALA A 89 2.98 2.93 10.82
C ALA A 89 4.51 2.85 10.61
N ASN A 90 4.95 2.23 9.53
CA ASN A 90 6.38 2.14 9.15
C ASN A 90 6.85 3.28 8.25
N ILE A 91 5.99 4.24 7.92
CA ILE A 91 6.33 5.41 7.11
C ILE A 91 6.12 6.66 7.97
N HIS A 92 7.15 7.48 8.14
CA HIS A 92 7.00 8.74 8.84
C HIS A 92 6.07 9.68 8.08
N ASP A 93 5.11 10.27 8.77
CA ASP A 93 4.13 11.18 8.17
C ASP A 93 4.72 12.57 7.94
N ILE A 94 5.62 12.66 6.97
CA ILE A 94 6.14 13.92 6.45
C ILE A 94 5.30 14.31 5.24
N PRO A 95 4.58 15.44 5.27
CA PRO A 95 3.67 15.79 4.17
C PRO A 95 4.44 16.05 2.87
N PHE A 96 3.85 15.64 1.76
CA PHE A 96 4.31 16.03 0.43
C PHE A 96 4.10 17.53 0.19
N PHE A 97 4.69 18.08 -0.86
CA PHE A 97 4.40 19.46 -1.27
C PHE A 97 3.04 19.54 -1.96
N LYS A 98 2.07 20.21 -1.33
CA LYS A 98 0.67 20.28 -1.82
C LYS A 98 0.58 20.76 -3.27
N GLU A 99 1.31 21.83 -3.60
CA GLU A 99 1.29 22.38 -4.96
C GLU A 99 1.82 21.39 -6.01
N GLN A 100 2.82 20.58 -5.65
CA GLN A 100 3.33 19.54 -6.53
C GLN A 100 2.24 18.51 -6.83
N LEU A 101 1.55 18.01 -5.82
CA LEU A 101 0.48 17.03 -6.00
C LEU A 101 -0.67 17.60 -6.83
N LEU A 102 -1.09 18.83 -6.54
CA LEU A 102 -2.16 19.49 -7.30
C LEU A 102 -1.80 19.72 -8.77
N ARG A 103 -0.52 20.06 -9.06
CA ARG A 103 -0.03 20.21 -10.45
C ARG A 103 0.02 18.86 -11.18
N MET A 104 0.51 17.82 -10.52
CA MET A 104 0.57 16.48 -11.09
C MET A 104 -0.82 15.85 -11.19
N ASN A 105 -1.74 16.27 -10.33
CA ASN A 105 -3.09 15.72 -10.22
C ASN A 105 -3.07 14.19 -10.05
N MET A 106 -2.19 13.71 -9.17
CA MET A 106 -1.99 12.32 -8.80
C MET A 106 -1.59 12.22 -7.34
N ILE A 107 -1.99 11.13 -6.69
CA ILE A 107 -1.59 10.83 -5.32
C ILE A 107 -0.45 9.80 -5.35
N PRO A 108 0.70 10.11 -4.73
CA PRO A 108 1.84 9.20 -4.69
C PRO A 108 1.68 8.13 -3.62
N CYS A 109 2.27 6.97 -3.86
CA CYS A 109 2.53 6.00 -2.80
C CYS A 109 3.28 6.65 -1.62
N GLY A 110 2.92 6.29 -0.40
CA GLY A 110 3.53 6.83 0.82
C GLY A 110 5.07 6.76 0.84
N TYR A 111 5.64 5.73 0.22
CA TYR A 111 7.11 5.56 0.12
C TYR A 111 7.81 6.60 -0.76
N HIS A 112 7.09 7.35 -1.59
CA HIS A 112 7.69 8.45 -2.36
C HIS A 112 8.29 9.55 -1.48
N ARG A 113 7.95 9.60 -0.19
CA ARG A 113 8.57 10.52 0.78
C ARG A 113 10.09 10.33 0.84
N TYR A 114 10.58 9.12 0.70
CA TYR A 114 12.02 8.82 0.68
C TYR A 114 12.75 9.39 -0.54
N TYR A 115 12.01 9.82 -1.57
CA TYR A 115 12.57 10.45 -2.78
C TYR A 115 12.31 11.95 -2.83
N TYR A 116 11.13 12.40 -2.42
CA TYR A 116 10.74 13.82 -2.53
C TYR A 116 10.96 14.61 -1.25
N ARG A 117 11.15 13.93 -0.11
CA ARG A 117 11.39 14.52 1.21
C ARG A 117 12.57 13.82 1.90
N GLU A 118 13.63 13.55 1.12
CA GLU A 118 14.79 12.75 1.57
C GLU A 118 15.45 13.34 2.81
N GLU A 119 15.70 14.66 2.79
CA GLU A 119 16.38 15.34 3.90
C GLU A 119 15.59 15.25 5.20
N GLU A 120 14.28 15.48 5.15
CA GLU A 120 13.41 15.44 6.32
C GLU A 120 13.20 14.00 6.82
N MET A 121 13.07 13.05 5.90
CA MET A 121 12.96 11.62 6.25
C MET A 121 14.26 11.14 6.93
N LEU A 122 15.43 11.54 6.41
CA LEU A 122 16.73 11.24 7.02
C LEU A 122 16.87 11.90 8.39
N ALA A 123 16.55 13.19 8.49
CA ALA A 123 16.64 13.93 9.76
C ALA A 123 15.75 13.31 10.84
N HIS A 124 14.54 12.88 10.47
CA HIS A 124 13.62 12.19 11.38
C HIS A 124 14.20 10.84 11.83
N GLY A 125 14.68 10.03 10.89
CA GLY A 125 15.28 8.73 11.19
C GLY A 125 16.53 8.85 12.09
N LEU A 126 17.37 9.86 11.86
CA LEU A 126 18.53 10.14 12.71
C LEU A 126 18.12 10.60 14.13
N LYS A 127 17.03 11.38 14.24
CA LYS A 127 16.50 11.78 15.55
C LYS A 127 16.04 10.55 16.34
N GLU A 128 15.31 9.64 15.71
CA GLU A 128 14.88 8.38 16.36
C GLU A 128 16.07 7.49 16.72
N TYR A 129 17.05 7.34 15.82
CA TYR A 129 18.26 6.57 16.09
C TYR A 129 19.03 7.06 17.32
N ASN A 130 19.11 8.38 17.51
CA ASN A 130 19.82 9.00 18.63
C ASN A 130 19.00 9.07 19.92
N ASP A 131 17.70 8.74 19.88
CA ASP A 131 16.85 8.68 21.08
C ASP A 131 16.89 7.26 21.67
N PRO A 132 17.52 7.07 22.86
CA PRO A 132 17.62 5.74 23.47
C PRO A 132 16.27 5.12 23.87
N ASN A 133 15.21 5.92 23.95
CA ASN A 133 13.87 5.44 24.29
C ASN A 133 13.07 5.01 23.06
N VAL A 134 13.47 5.44 21.87
CA VAL A 134 12.77 5.17 20.61
C VAL A 134 13.54 4.13 19.77
N GLY A 135 14.77 4.45 19.42
CA GLY A 135 15.60 3.62 18.56
C GLY A 135 15.15 3.60 17.11
N THR A 136 15.88 2.90 16.26
CA THR A 136 15.52 2.71 14.85
C THR A 136 14.22 1.93 14.68
N ARG A 137 13.59 2.06 13.53
CA ARG A 137 12.40 1.26 13.19
C ARG A 137 12.67 -0.26 13.32
N GLY A 138 13.86 -0.71 12.96
CA GLY A 138 14.27 -2.11 13.15
C GLY A 138 14.23 -2.54 14.61
N GLN A 139 14.76 -1.74 15.53
CA GLN A 139 14.73 -2.01 16.97
C GLN A 139 13.30 -1.98 17.52
N GLN A 140 12.47 -1.03 17.10
CA GLN A 140 11.06 -0.97 17.47
C GLN A 140 10.29 -2.21 17.02
N VAL A 141 10.53 -2.68 15.78
CA VAL A 141 9.92 -3.89 15.25
C VAL A 141 10.37 -5.14 16.01
N GLN A 142 11.66 -5.28 16.30
CA GLN A 142 12.19 -6.42 17.09
C GLN A 142 11.54 -6.49 18.48
N LYS A 143 11.37 -5.34 19.13
CA LYS A 143 10.68 -5.28 20.42
C LYS A 143 9.21 -5.74 20.30
N THR A 144 8.50 -5.21 19.32
CA THR A 144 7.10 -5.57 19.06
C THR A 144 6.95 -7.05 18.70
N GLU A 145 7.86 -7.61 17.91
CA GLU A 145 7.86 -9.04 17.56
C GLU A 145 8.12 -9.93 18.77
N HIS A 146 9.03 -9.52 19.65
CA HIS A 146 9.26 -10.23 20.89
C HIS A 146 8.00 -10.28 21.76
N GLU A 147 7.33 -9.15 21.95
CA GLU A 147 6.05 -9.06 22.67
C GLU A 147 4.97 -9.97 22.02
N LEU A 148 4.89 -9.98 20.69
CA LEU A 148 3.94 -10.84 19.97
C LEU A 148 4.25 -12.33 20.17
N PHE A 149 5.52 -12.74 20.12
CA PHE A 149 5.88 -14.14 20.33
C PHE A 149 5.58 -14.61 21.77
N GLU A 150 5.69 -13.72 22.76
CA GLU A 150 5.27 -14.06 24.12
C GLU A 150 3.73 -14.26 24.19
N LEU A 151 2.94 -13.38 23.54
CA LEU A 151 1.49 -13.54 23.50
C LEU A 151 1.05 -14.81 22.75
N TYR A 152 1.73 -15.18 21.67
CA TYR A 152 1.41 -16.38 20.90
C TYR A 152 1.71 -17.70 21.62
N LYS A 153 2.35 -17.67 22.79
CA LYS A 153 2.50 -18.84 23.64
C LYS A 153 1.19 -19.24 24.37
N ASP A 154 0.25 -18.30 24.46
CA ASP A 154 -1.06 -18.59 25.03
C ASP A 154 -1.94 -19.34 24.03
N PRO A 155 -2.28 -20.62 24.28
CA PRO A 155 -3.12 -21.41 23.39
C PRO A 155 -4.58 -20.94 23.34
N ASN A 156 -4.99 -20.04 24.24
CA ASN A 156 -6.35 -19.49 24.28
C ASN A 156 -6.43 -18.11 23.58
N LEU A 157 -5.35 -17.62 22.98
CA LEU A 157 -5.37 -16.37 22.23
C LEU A 157 -6.24 -16.49 20.96
N ASP A 158 -7.47 -16.00 21.03
CA ASP A 158 -8.50 -16.09 19.99
C ASP A 158 -8.77 -14.74 19.27
N HIS A 159 -8.04 -13.71 19.60
CA HIS A 159 -8.21 -12.36 19.07
C HIS A 159 -6.89 -11.80 18.56
N LYS A 160 -6.99 -10.77 17.69
CA LYS A 160 -5.83 -10.08 17.13
C LYS A 160 -5.16 -9.21 18.21
N PRO A 161 -3.88 -9.47 18.58
CA PRO A 161 -3.16 -8.62 19.52
C PRO A 161 -2.99 -7.18 19.00
N GLU A 162 -3.08 -6.20 19.90
CA GLU A 162 -2.87 -4.78 19.56
C GLU A 162 -1.46 -4.49 19.01
N GLN A 163 -0.46 -5.27 19.41
CA GLN A 163 0.91 -5.18 18.91
C GLN A 163 1.01 -5.36 17.39
N LEU A 164 0.09 -6.10 16.77
CA LEU A 164 0.06 -6.25 15.31
C LEU A 164 -0.16 -4.93 14.58
N ALA A 165 -0.95 -4.02 15.15
CA ALA A 165 -1.14 -2.68 14.57
C ALA A 165 0.17 -1.88 14.58
N LYS A 166 0.99 -2.02 15.64
CA LYS A 166 2.31 -1.37 15.75
C LYS A 166 3.34 -1.97 14.80
N ARG A 167 3.20 -3.26 14.48
CA ARG A 167 4.09 -3.96 13.53
C ARG A 167 3.92 -3.42 12.10
N GLY A 168 2.72 -3.02 11.73
CA GLY A 168 2.33 -2.65 10.37
C GLY A 168 1.70 -3.86 9.64
N GLY A 169 1.30 -3.67 8.39
CA GLY A 169 0.70 -4.73 7.60
C GLY A 169 -0.81 -4.88 7.81
N ALA A 170 -1.50 -3.80 8.15
CA ALA A 170 -2.96 -3.77 8.12
C ALA A 170 -3.50 -4.14 6.73
N HIS A 171 -4.72 -4.70 6.66
CA HIS A 171 -5.45 -5.02 5.43
C HIS A 171 -4.86 -6.13 4.54
N TYR A 172 -3.82 -6.84 4.94
CA TYR A 172 -3.31 -7.98 4.15
C TYR A 172 -4.34 -9.11 4.04
N SER A 173 -5.02 -9.44 5.12
CA SER A 173 -6.07 -10.47 5.11
C SER A 173 -7.25 -10.07 4.23
N ASP A 174 -7.65 -8.80 4.27
CA ASP A 174 -8.75 -8.28 3.45
C ASP A 174 -8.40 -8.41 1.96
N ALA A 175 -7.21 -7.95 1.57
CA ALA A 175 -6.71 -8.08 0.21
C ALA A 175 -6.61 -9.54 -0.25
N ALA A 176 -6.11 -10.44 0.62
CA ALA A 176 -5.99 -11.85 0.30
C ALA A 176 -7.34 -12.52 0.09
N CYS A 177 -8.25 -12.35 1.05
CA CYS A 177 -9.56 -12.97 1.01
C CYS A 177 -10.36 -12.50 -0.21
N GLU A 178 -10.34 -11.20 -0.51
CA GLU A 178 -11.02 -10.67 -1.69
C GLU A 178 -10.40 -11.21 -2.99
N THR A 179 -9.07 -11.25 -3.09
CA THR A 179 -8.39 -11.80 -4.26
C THR A 179 -8.72 -13.28 -4.46
N ILE A 180 -8.67 -14.10 -3.40
CA ILE A 180 -9.02 -15.52 -3.43
C ILE A 180 -10.47 -15.72 -3.84
N ALA A 181 -11.38 -14.97 -3.21
CA ALA A 181 -12.81 -15.05 -3.50
C ALA A 181 -13.12 -14.63 -4.95
N SER A 182 -12.39 -13.62 -5.45
CA SER A 182 -12.56 -13.15 -6.81
C SER A 182 -12.08 -14.16 -7.85
N ILE A 183 -10.92 -14.79 -7.62
CA ILE A 183 -10.42 -15.87 -8.50
C ILE A 183 -11.36 -17.06 -8.46
N TYR A 184 -11.71 -17.56 -7.26
CA TYR A 184 -12.54 -18.76 -7.11
C TYR A 184 -13.95 -18.58 -7.68
N GLY A 185 -14.55 -17.41 -7.44
CA GLY A 185 -15.93 -17.10 -7.87
C GLY A 185 -16.03 -16.39 -9.22
N ASN A 186 -14.91 -16.12 -9.90
CA ASN A 186 -14.84 -15.29 -11.12
C ASN A 186 -15.61 -13.96 -10.99
N LYS A 187 -15.44 -13.28 -9.84
CA LYS A 187 -16.21 -12.08 -9.50
C LYS A 187 -15.81 -10.84 -10.27
N LEU A 188 -14.61 -10.84 -10.85
CA LEU A 188 -14.00 -9.67 -11.50
C LEU A 188 -13.89 -8.47 -10.55
N SER A 189 -13.54 -8.71 -9.29
CA SER A 189 -13.34 -7.64 -8.32
C SER A 189 -12.20 -6.72 -8.77
N HIS A 190 -12.40 -5.41 -8.57
CA HIS A 190 -11.40 -4.39 -8.88
C HIS A 190 -10.39 -4.29 -7.73
N ILE A 191 -9.20 -4.83 -7.94
CA ILE A 191 -8.15 -4.95 -6.92
C ILE A 191 -6.83 -4.39 -7.47
N VAL A 192 -6.03 -3.75 -6.62
CA VAL A 192 -4.66 -3.33 -6.97
C VAL A 192 -3.71 -4.48 -6.72
N VAL A 193 -3.03 -4.92 -7.76
CA VAL A 193 -2.13 -6.08 -7.69
C VAL A 193 -0.81 -5.79 -8.37
N THR A 194 0.24 -6.48 -7.94
CA THR A 194 1.49 -6.59 -8.66
C THR A 194 1.40 -7.79 -9.63
N THR A 195 1.49 -7.51 -10.91
CA THR A 195 1.36 -8.52 -11.98
C THR A 195 2.25 -8.16 -13.17
N LYS A 196 2.27 -9.02 -14.18
CA LYS A 196 2.99 -8.77 -15.43
C LYS A 196 2.42 -7.54 -16.14
N ASN A 197 3.29 -6.68 -16.62
CA ASN A 197 2.90 -5.42 -17.27
C ASN A 197 1.97 -5.62 -18.49
N ASN A 198 2.31 -6.50 -19.39
CA ASN A 198 1.54 -6.74 -20.64
C ASN A 198 1.10 -5.45 -21.35
N GLY A 199 1.84 -4.34 -21.18
CA GLY A 199 1.52 -3.04 -21.76
C GLY A 199 0.59 -2.13 -20.93
N ALA A 200 0.22 -2.51 -19.72
CA ALA A 200 -0.59 -1.67 -18.83
C ALA A 200 0.10 -0.32 -18.51
N VAL A 201 1.44 -0.35 -18.41
CA VAL A 201 2.28 0.85 -18.31
C VAL A 201 3.18 0.88 -19.55
N PRO A 202 2.85 1.70 -20.58
CA PRO A 202 3.49 1.62 -21.90
C PRO A 202 5.01 1.87 -21.90
N ASP A 203 5.49 2.71 -20.99
CA ASP A 203 6.90 3.09 -20.90
C ASP A 203 7.79 2.04 -20.20
N LEU A 204 7.19 0.96 -19.68
CA LEU A 204 7.91 -0.10 -19.00
C LEU A 204 7.94 -1.39 -19.84
N PRO A 205 8.98 -2.24 -19.67
CA PRO A 205 9.05 -3.52 -20.37
C PRO A 205 7.79 -4.37 -20.16
N VAL A 206 7.33 -5.02 -21.25
CA VAL A 206 6.07 -5.81 -21.22
C VAL A 206 6.13 -7.02 -20.29
N ASP A 207 7.31 -7.47 -19.94
CA ASP A 207 7.58 -8.64 -19.09
C ASP A 207 7.98 -8.29 -17.65
N CYS A 208 8.06 -7.01 -17.29
CA CYS A 208 8.32 -6.60 -15.91
C CYS A 208 7.07 -6.69 -15.04
N ALA A 209 7.26 -6.72 -13.72
CA ALA A 209 6.17 -6.62 -12.75
C ALA A 209 5.78 -5.16 -12.53
N VAL A 210 4.49 -4.87 -12.60
CA VAL A 210 3.91 -3.54 -12.32
C VAL A 210 2.81 -3.65 -11.27
N GLU A 211 2.61 -2.59 -10.50
CA GLU A 211 1.49 -2.48 -9.55
C GLU A 211 0.39 -1.61 -10.16
N VAL A 212 -0.72 -2.25 -10.48
CA VAL A 212 -1.80 -1.64 -11.26
C VAL A 212 -3.17 -2.08 -10.77
N SER A 213 -4.16 -1.25 -11.01
CA SER A 213 -5.57 -1.62 -10.85
C SER A 213 -5.93 -2.71 -11.87
N SER A 214 -6.56 -3.77 -11.39
CA SER A 214 -6.91 -4.94 -12.21
C SER A 214 -8.28 -5.50 -11.85
N TYR A 215 -8.95 -6.08 -12.81
CA TYR A 215 -10.11 -6.92 -12.56
C TYR A 215 -9.65 -8.37 -12.42
N ILE A 216 -9.89 -8.95 -11.25
CA ILE A 216 -9.39 -10.28 -10.90
C ILE A 216 -10.50 -11.31 -11.09
N GLY A 217 -10.22 -12.35 -11.86
CA GLY A 217 -11.09 -13.48 -12.12
C GLY A 217 -10.34 -14.77 -12.38
N SER A 218 -11.04 -15.84 -12.73
CA SER A 218 -10.48 -17.16 -13.11
C SER A 218 -10.07 -17.20 -14.57
#